data_8010bace019fe658d184af7b704d4698
#
_entry.id   8010bace019fe658d184af7b704d4698
#
_cell.length_a   1.000
_cell.length_b   1.000
_cell.length_c   1.000
_cell.angle_alpha   90.00
_cell.angle_beta   90.00
_cell.angle_gamma   90.00
#
_symmetry.space_group_name_H-M   'P 1'
#
loop_
_entity.id
_entity.type
_entity.pdbx_description
1 polymer ?
#
loop_
_entity_poly.entity_id
_entity_poly.type
_entity_poly.pdbx_seq_one_letter_code
_entity_poly.pdbx_strand_id
1 'polypeptide(L)'
;MTGFKLQVFSGQAPKVYARLLPDDMAQVATNCRLDSGRLEPWKSNSSSSVTFATGAISAATKSIYKYNSSVWIASNSDIDIARSPIAEDPHERIYITGASGAAGFPQMTTAQIVGNSTYYRLGIPKPEDLTSVTLSPSTSANVDTEVPQSRSYVFTYVSYYGEEGVNCDAEAAQVVDVHTDQTVTLDFPSNPSGAYNLLKKRVYRTDAGGTYRFVADVAIATDTFADTVAGVNLGEEIPTSTFDAPADDVSADHHEGPMLGLVSMPNGILAGFAGQTIFFSEAFQPHAYPDEYKLTVKSDIVALAPLNTGLLVLTKEKPAIIQGLDPSSMSMMEVDSSLSCVSKRSVVDMGDFVMYSSPDGLVMATESGLNLITDQTFTRDQWQEYTPSSIVAFQWEGHYVAFYNNGTESKGFIFDPRGGKNSFVKLDFHATAGFNDLESDRLYLVVGGSLVVFAEGSSSENFIWRGKKFYNPRPINPAVAKVECDSYSPNPIFKLYADGQLKHTQTVANSNTFRLPSGYKANEFEIELSGSVPINEVCVYESAEEIGA
;
A
#
# COMPACT_ATOMS: atom_id res chain seq x y z
N MET A 1 45.11 24.59 3.58
CA MET A 1 44.32 24.51 2.32
C MET A 1 43.93 25.93 2.02
N THR A 2 44.35 26.44 0.89
CA THR A 2 44.10 27.83 0.48
C THR A 2 42.79 28.01 -0.32
N GLY A 3 42.08 26.91 -0.52
CA GLY A 3 40.78 26.88 -1.20
C GLY A 3 40.08 25.51 -1.06
N PHE A 4 38.91 25.37 -1.64
CA PHE A 4 38.19 24.12 -1.71
C PHE A 4 37.58 23.90 -3.11
N LYS A 5 37.47 22.61 -3.48
CA LYS A 5 36.95 22.14 -4.75
C LYS A 5 35.96 21.04 -4.50
N LEU A 6 34.77 21.16 -5.07
CA LEU A 6 33.72 20.15 -5.01
C LEU A 6 33.41 19.61 -6.41
N GLN A 7 33.50 18.30 -6.57
CA GLN A 7 33.24 17.57 -7.80
C GLN A 7 32.18 16.47 -7.59
N VAL A 8 31.86 16.21 -6.33
CA VAL A 8 30.82 15.25 -5.92
C VAL A 8 29.86 15.98 -5.00
N PHE A 9 28.58 15.73 -5.19
CA PHE A 9 27.50 16.33 -4.42
C PHE A 9 26.63 15.22 -3.83
N SER A 10 26.33 15.34 -2.55
CA SER A 10 25.54 14.36 -1.80
C SER A 10 24.38 15.04 -1.09
N GLY A 11 23.44 14.24 -0.58
CA GLY A 11 22.25 14.70 0.11
C GLY A 11 22.52 15.27 1.50
N GLN A 12 21.47 15.39 2.28
CA GLN A 12 21.51 15.97 3.62
C GLN A 12 21.74 14.91 4.71
N ALA A 13 22.48 15.29 5.76
CA ALA A 13 22.53 14.56 7.02
C ALA A 13 22.34 15.54 8.19
N PRO A 14 21.10 15.92 8.50
CA PRO A 14 20.79 16.90 9.54
C PRO A 14 21.32 16.56 10.94
N LYS A 15 21.52 15.27 11.24
CA LYS A 15 22.11 14.79 12.51
C LYS A 15 23.53 15.29 12.71
N VAL A 16 24.28 15.52 11.62
CA VAL A 16 25.68 15.90 11.69
C VAL A 16 25.80 17.43 11.71
N TYR A 17 26.54 17.94 12.68
CA TYR A 17 26.82 19.39 12.77
C TYR A 17 27.51 19.89 11.49
N ALA A 18 27.06 21.03 10.95
CA ALA A 18 27.43 21.54 9.63
C ALA A 18 28.94 21.61 9.33
N ARG A 19 29.78 21.81 10.35
CA ARG A 19 31.26 21.81 10.20
C ARG A 19 31.87 20.42 10.10
N LEU A 20 31.16 19.41 10.62
CA LEU A 20 31.63 18.02 10.68
C LEU A 20 31.11 17.18 9.51
N LEU A 21 30.25 17.75 8.68
CA LEU A 21 29.81 17.10 7.45
C LEU A 21 31.01 16.74 6.55
N PRO A 22 30.98 15.62 5.84
CA PRO A 22 31.85 15.38 4.69
C PRO A 22 31.80 16.54 3.68
N ASP A 23 32.84 16.71 2.89
CA ASP A 23 32.96 17.88 1.99
C ASP A 23 31.87 17.89 0.91
N ASP A 24 31.41 16.73 0.47
CA ASP A 24 30.40 16.51 -0.56
C ASP A 24 28.96 16.61 -0.04
N MET A 25 28.75 16.65 1.28
CA MET A 25 27.40 16.64 1.87
C MET A 25 26.81 18.03 2.05
N ALA A 26 25.49 18.07 1.96
CA ALA A 26 24.68 19.28 2.06
C ALA A 26 24.11 19.52 3.47
N GLN A 27 24.01 20.80 3.86
CA GLN A 27 23.11 21.29 4.90
C GLN A 27 21.67 21.41 4.36
N VAL A 28 21.54 21.78 3.07
CA VAL A 28 20.27 21.92 2.34
C VAL A 28 20.44 21.30 0.97
N ALA A 29 19.58 20.37 0.61
CA ALA A 29 19.42 19.84 -0.74
C ALA A 29 17.92 19.75 -1.04
N THR A 30 17.45 20.56 -1.97
CA THR A 30 16.04 20.61 -2.38
C THR A 30 15.96 20.48 -3.89
N ASN A 31 15.10 19.60 -4.39
CA ASN A 31 14.92 19.28 -5.81
C ASN A 31 16.22 18.86 -6.53
N CYS A 32 17.18 18.29 -5.79
CA CYS A 32 18.45 17.81 -6.32
C CYS A 32 18.36 16.33 -6.70
N ARG A 33 18.81 15.96 -7.89
CA ARG A 33 19.12 14.58 -8.28
C ARG A 33 20.62 14.35 -8.16
N LEU A 34 21.03 13.37 -7.36
CA LEU A 34 22.42 13.19 -6.95
C LEU A 34 22.96 11.79 -7.25
N ASP A 35 22.23 11.00 -8.03
CA ASP A 35 22.54 9.58 -8.32
C ASP A 35 23.87 9.40 -9.05
N SER A 36 24.24 10.37 -9.88
CA SER A 36 25.50 10.40 -10.63
C SER A 36 26.69 10.98 -9.85
N GLY A 37 26.45 11.53 -8.66
CA GLY A 37 27.41 12.35 -7.91
C GLY A 37 27.51 13.78 -8.41
N ARG A 38 26.90 14.13 -9.54
CA ARG A 38 26.76 15.52 -10.01
C ARG A 38 25.54 16.17 -9.36
N LEU A 39 25.51 17.50 -9.33
CA LEU A 39 24.35 18.24 -8.87
C LEU A 39 23.41 18.49 -10.06
N GLU A 40 22.38 17.68 -10.17
CA GLU A 40 21.39 17.74 -11.24
C GLU A 40 20.01 18.16 -10.70
N PRO A 41 19.20 18.87 -11.49
CA PRO A 41 17.81 19.13 -11.15
C PRO A 41 16.94 17.91 -11.42
N TRP A 42 15.89 17.69 -10.62
CA TRP A 42 14.78 16.86 -11.06
C TRP A 42 14.05 17.51 -12.23
N LYS A 43 13.49 16.72 -13.12
CA LYS A 43 12.54 17.24 -14.11
C LYS A 43 11.24 17.65 -13.40
N SER A 44 10.56 18.64 -13.96
CA SER A 44 9.24 19.03 -13.50
C SER A 44 8.23 17.88 -13.66
N ASN A 45 7.12 17.97 -12.96
CA ASN A 45 6.02 17.04 -13.15
C ASN A 45 5.27 17.34 -14.45
N SER A 46 4.84 16.33 -15.18
CA SER A 46 3.99 16.51 -16.35
C SER A 46 2.51 16.34 -15.99
N SER A 47 1.65 17.17 -16.54
CA SER A 47 0.19 17.00 -16.38
C SER A 47 -0.27 15.72 -17.06
N SER A 48 -1.13 14.97 -16.41
CA SER A 48 -1.77 13.78 -16.97
C SER A 48 -3.29 13.95 -16.99
N SER A 49 -3.91 13.54 -18.09
CA SER A 49 -5.35 13.50 -18.23
C SER A 49 -5.80 12.05 -18.37
N VAL A 50 -6.41 11.52 -17.32
CA VAL A 50 -7.05 10.19 -17.35
C VAL A 50 -8.51 10.33 -16.92
N THR A 51 -9.33 9.37 -17.35
CA THR A 51 -10.74 9.31 -16.94
C THR A 51 -10.88 8.43 -15.71
N PHE A 52 -11.41 8.99 -14.64
CA PHE A 52 -11.72 8.24 -13.43
C PHE A 52 -13.14 7.67 -13.50
N ALA A 53 -13.28 6.38 -13.26
CA ALA A 53 -14.57 5.70 -13.21
C ALA A 53 -15.40 6.11 -11.96
N THR A 54 -14.74 6.54 -10.89
CA THR A 54 -15.34 6.78 -9.57
C THR A 54 -15.19 8.23 -9.12
N GLY A 55 -15.68 9.16 -9.93
CA GLY A 55 -15.65 10.59 -9.60
C GLY A 55 -14.35 11.30 -9.98
N ALA A 56 -14.34 12.64 -9.81
CA ALA A 56 -13.18 13.46 -10.10
C ALA A 56 -12.19 13.49 -8.94
N ILE A 57 -10.90 13.58 -9.24
CA ILE A 57 -9.87 13.84 -8.23
C ILE A 57 -9.98 15.27 -7.67
N SER A 58 -9.56 15.44 -6.45
CA SER A 58 -9.53 16.70 -5.73
C SER A 58 -8.35 16.75 -4.76
N ALA A 59 -8.17 17.87 -4.09
CA ALA A 59 -7.18 17.97 -3.02
C ALA A 59 -7.46 17.04 -1.82
N ALA A 60 -8.69 16.53 -1.70
CA ALA A 60 -9.08 15.57 -0.66
C ALA A 60 -8.82 14.11 -1.06
N THR A 61 -8.43 13.84 -2.31
CA THR A 61 -8.18 12.48 -2.80
C THR A 61 -7.00 11.87 -2.05
N LYS A 62 -7.24 10.68 -1.46
CA LYS A 62 -6.25 9.94 -0.68
C LYS A 62 -5.71 8.71 -1.38
N SER A 63 -6.47 8.14 -2.31
CA SER A 63 -6.05 6.94 -3.05
C SER A 63 -6.42 7.07 -4.51
N ILE A 64 -5.51 6.65 -5.38
CA ILE A 64 -5.74 6.47 -6.82
C ILE A 64 -5.22 5.09 -7.23
N TYR A 65 -5.86 4.47 -8.20
CA TYR A 65 -5.49 3.15 -8.68
C TYR A 65 -5.77 3.02 -10.19
N LYS A 66 -4.79 2.54 -10.94
CA LYS A 66 -4.95 2.19 -12.37
C LYS A 66 -5.49 0.76 -12.45
N TYR A 67 -6.76 0.64 -12.78
CA TYR A 67 -7.40 -0.65 -12.92
C TYR A 67 -6.95 -1.36 -14.22
N ASN A 68 -7.04 -0.63 -15.34
CA ASN A 68 -6.51 -1.04 -16.63
C ASN A 68 -6.08 0.19 -17.45
N SER A 69 -5.78 0.03 -18.73
CA SER A 69 -5.31 1.13 -19.59
C SER A 69 -6.30 2.31 -19.72
N SER A 70 -7.59 2.08 -19.51
CA SER A 70 -8.65 3.09 -19.71
C SER A 70 -9.42 3.45 -18.44
N VAL A 71 -9.32 2.67 -17.38
CA VAL A 71 -10.13 2.82 -16.16
C VAL A 71 -9.25 3.10 -14.96
N TRP A 72 -9.51 4.25 -14.33
CA TRP A 72 -8.87 4.66 -13.07
C TRP A 72 -9.91 4.79 -11.97
N ILE A 73 -9.51 4.49 -10.74
CA ILE A 73 -10.32 4.62 -9.53
C ILE A 73 -9.69 5.72 -8.68
N ALA A 74 -10.50 6.61 -8.13
CA ALA A 74 -10.09 7.61 -7.16
C ALA A 74 -11.00 7.54 -5.92
N SER A 75 -10.40 7.75 -4.75
CA SER A 75 -11.14 7.76 -3.47
C SER A 75 -10.61 8.84 -2.54
N ASN A 76 -11.54 9.48 -1.82
CA ASN A 76 -11.22 10.38 -0.71
C ASN A 76 -10.95 9.61 0.59
N SER A 77 -11.13 8.29 0.58
CA SER A 77 -10.73 7.38 1.65
C SER A 77 -9.40 6.73 1.34
N ASP A 78 -8.70 6.30 2.37
CA ASP A 78 -7.51 5.46 2.27
C ASP A 78 -7.93 4.02 2.02
N ILE A 79 -8.00 3.63 0.75
CA ILE A 79 -8.43 2.29 0.30
C ILE A 79 -7.23 1.42 -0.05
N ASP A 80 -7.37 0.13 0.19
CA ASP A 80 -6.48 -0.91 -0.28
C ASP A 80 -7.15 -1.69 -1.38
N ILE A 81 -6.43 -2.02 -2.44
CA ILE A 81 -6.94 -2.73 -3.60
C ILE A 81 -6.03 -3.91 -3.90
N ALA A 82 -6.64 -5.09 -3.99
CA ALA A 82 -6.00 -6.31 -4.45
C ALA A 82 -6.67 -6.80 -5.73
N ARG A 83 -5.89 -7.27 -6.69
CA ARG A 83 -6.40 -7.95 -7.89
C ARG A 83 -6.76 -9.39 -7.56
N SER A 84 -7.68 -9.96 -8.35
CA SER A 84 -8.01 -11.38 -8.27
C SER A 84 -6.74 -12.23 -8.36
N PRO A 85 -6.53 -13.19 -7.43
CA PRO A 85 -5.41 -14.10 -7.49
C PRO A 85 -5.61 -15.19 -8.55
N ILE A 86 -6.79 -15.28 -9.15
CA ILE A 86 -7.11 -16.25 -10.19
C ILE A 86 -6.48 -15.80 -11.50
N ALA A 87 -5.59 -16.61 -12.04
CA ALA A 87 -4.96 -16.33 -13.32
C ALA A 87 -6.01 -16.22 -14.43
N GLU A 88 -5.90 -15.19 -15.28
CA GLU A 88 -6.83 -14.94 -16.38
C GLU A 88 -8.30 -14.88 -15.93
N ASP A 89 -8.58 -14.27 -14.77
CA ASP A 89 -9.96 -14.10 -14.29
C ASP A 89 -10.82 -13.42 -15.37
N PRO A 90 -11.83 -14.10 -15.93
CA PRO A 90 -12.63 -13.59 -17.04
C PRO A 90 -13.44 -12.34 -16.69
N HIS A 91 -13.56 -12.04 -15.40
CA HIS A 91 -14.27 -10.88 -14.87
C HIS A 91 -13.33 -9.75 -14.45
N GLU A 92 -12.00 -9.99 -14.47
CA GLU A 92 -10.99 -9.02 -14.03
C GLU A 92 -11.34 -8.43 -12.65
N ARG A 93 -11.71 -9.28 -11.68
CA ARG A 93 -12.16 -8.82 -10.36
C ARG A 93 -11.05 -8.12 -9.58
N ILE A 94 -11.45 -7.10 -8.85
CA ILE A 94 -10.62 -6.45 -7.82
C ILE A 94 -11.41 -6.40 -6.51
N TYR A 95 -10.66 -6.45 -5.43
CA TYR A 95 -11.17 -6.45 -4.06
C TYR A 95 -10.67 -5.21 -3.35
N ILE A 96 -11.53 -4.55 -2.58
CA ILE A 96 -11.29 -3.21 -2.01
C ILE A 96 -11.66 -3.23 -0.54
N THR A 97 -10.78 -2.71 0.30
CA THR A 97 -11.07 -2.42 1.72
C THR A 97 -10.82 -0.96 2.05
N GLY A 98 -11.39 -0.46 3.15
CA GLY A 98 -11.21 0.92 3.61
C GLY A 98 -12.08 1.95 2.86
N ALA A 99 -12.99 1.54 1.99
CA ALA A 99 -13.90 2.47 1.33
C ALA A 99 -14.85 3.11 2.34
N SER A 100 -14.99 4.44 2.27
CA SER A 100 -15.96 5.17 3.10
C SER A 100 -17.37 5.00 2.54
N GLY A 101 -18.32 4.72 3.39
CA GLY A 101 -19.74 4.61 3.05
C GLY A 101 -20.52 4.14 4.26
N ALA A 102 -21.85 4.13 4.19
CA ALA A 102 -22.72 3.72 5.31
C ALA A 102 -22.48 2.27 5.79
N ALA A 103 -21.63 1.50 5.11
CA ALA A 103 -21.38 0.10 5.39
C ALA A 103 -19.92 -0.26 5.71
N GLY A 104 -18.90 0.48 5.21
CA GLY A 104 -17.48 0.19 5.51
C GLY A 104 -16.99 -1.22 5.16
N PHE A 105 -17.84 -2.07 4.60
CA PHE A 105 -17.56 -3.48 4.34
C PHE A 105 -16.52 -3.70 3.22
N PRO A 106 -15.77 -4.79 3.23
CA PRO A 106 -14.94 -5.23 2.12
C PRO A 106 -15.77 -5.39 0.84
N GLN A 107 -15.23 -4.93 -0.29
CA GLN A 107 -15.97 -4.82 -1.56
C GLN A 107 -15.26 -5.56 -2.69
N MET A 108 -16.05 -5.96 -3.69
CA MET A 108 -15.59 -6.49 -4.95
C MET A 108 -16.25 -5.74 -6.10
N THR A 109 -15.49 -5.49 -7.18
CA THR A 109 -16.02 -4.94 -8.42
C THR A 109 -15.31 -5.56 -9.63
N THR A 110 -15.83 -5.30 -10.82
CA THR A 110 -15.26 -5.78 -12.10
C THR A 110 -15.12 -4.62 -13.10
N ALA A 111 -14.37 -4.82 -14.18
CA ALA A 111 -14.19 -3.82 -15.22
C ALA A 111 -15.52 -3.33 -15.82
N GLN A 112 -16.52 -4.21 -15.89
CA GLN A 112 -17.83 -3.92 -16.49
C GLN A 112 -18.70 -3.03 -15.62
N ILE A 113 -18.58 -3.13 -14.29
CA ILE A 113 -19.51 -2.47 -13.36
C ILE A 113 -18.89 -1.31 -12.58
N VAL A 114 -17.56 -1.22 -12.49
CA VAL A 114 -16.87 -0.15 -11.78
C VAL A 114 -17.21 1.24 -12.31
N GLY A 115 -17.41 1.37 -13.62
CA GLY A 115 -17.80 2.62 -14.28
C GLY A 115 -19.17 3.17 -13.84
N ASN A 116 -20.03 2.30 -13.32
CA ASN A 116 -21.34 2.67 -12.77
C ASN A 116 -21.29 2.82 -11.23
N SER A 117 -20.10 2.83 -10.64
CA SER A 117 -19.90 2.83 -9.19
C SER A 117 -20.63 1.67 -8.49
N THR A 118 -20.73 0.53 -9.16
CA THR A 118 -21.37 -0.68 -8.61
C THR A 118 -20.32 -1.54 -7.93
N TYR A 119 -20.60 -1.90 -6.69
CA TYR A 119 -19.76 -2.74 -5.85
C TYR A 119 -20.62 -3.77 -5.17
N TYR A 120 -20.11 -5.00 -5.09
CA TYR A 120 -20.71 -6.05 -4.27
C TYR A 120 -19.89 -6.22 -2.99
N ARG A 121 -20.50 -6.80 -1.96
CA ARG A 121 -19.76 -7.25 -0.78
C ARG A 121 -18.76 -8.32 -1.17
N LEU A 122 -17.57 -8.28 -0.60
CA LEU A 122 -16.63 -9.38 -0.67
C LEU A 122 -17.13 -10.50 0.27
N GLY A 123 -17.16 -11.70 -0.26
CA GLY A 123 -17.68 -12.86 0.45
C GLY A 123 -19.16 -13.17 0.14
N ILE A 124 -19.52 -14.40 0.41
CA ILE A 124 -20.87 -14.93 0.23
C ILE A 124 -21.48 -15.07 1.62
N PRO A 125 -22.65 -14.50 1.89
CA PRO A 125 -23.23 -14.53 3.21
C PRO A 125 -23.64 -15.97 3.60
N LYS A 126 -23.44 -16.31 4.87
CA LYS A 126 -23.98 -17.55 5.44
C LYS A 126 -25.49 -17.51 5.34
N PRO A 127 -26.16 -18.58 4.82
CA PRO A 127 -27.60 -18.65 4.81
C PRO A 127 -28.18 -18.77 6.23
N GLU A 128 -29.36 -18.19 6.43
CA GLU A 128 -30.19 -18.58 7.56
C GLU A 128 -30.68 -20.02 7.37
N ASP A 129 -31.12 -20.67 8.45
CA ASP A 129 -31.59 -22.04 8.41
C ASP A 129 -32.86 -22.21 7.55
N LEU A 130 -33.07 -23.42 7.02
CA LEU A 130 -34.30 -23.77 6.33
C LEU A 130 -35.50 -23.50 7.24
N THR A 131 -36.51 -22.82 6.72
CA THR A 131 -37.69 -22.45 7.50
C THR A 131 -38.57 -23.67 7.79
N SER A 132 -38.58 -24.64 6.87
CA SER A 132 -39.22 -25.96 7.12
C SER A 132 -38.65 -27.05 6.21
N VAL A 133 -38.77 -28.29 6.69
CA VAL A 133 -38.50 -29.52 5.93
C VAL A 133 -39.72 -30.44 6.12
N THR A 134 -40.46 -30.68 5.05
CA THR A 134 -41.74 -31.41 5.12
C THR A 134 -41.74 -32.63 4.21
N LEU A 135 -42.55 -33.63 4.56
CA LEU A 135 -42.72 -34.85 3.79
C LEU A 135 -44.09 -34.87 3.08
N SER A 136 -44.10 -35.32 1.82
CA SER A 136 -45.33 -35.50 1.05
C SER A 136 -45.33 -36.89 0.38
N PRO A 137 -46.28 -37.78 0.73
CA PRO A 137 -47.30 -37.67 1.81
C PRO A 137 -46.68 -37.60 3.20
N SER A 138 -47.33 -36.94 4.15
CA SER A 138 -46.83 -36.79 5.53
C SER A 138 -46.71 -38.13 6.27
N THR A 139 -47.54 -39.11 5.89
CA THR A 139 -47.46 -40.47 6.38
C THR A 139 -47.19 -41.43 5.23
N SER A 140 -46.11 -42.20 5.34
CA SER A 140 -45.76 -43.21 4.35
C SER A 140 -46.71 -44.42 4.38
N ALA A 141 -47.05 -44.93 3.18
CA ALA A 141 -47.70 -46.22 3.04
C ALA A 141 -46.73 -47.38 3.33
N ASN A 142 -45.42 -47.12 3.33
CA ASN A 142 -44.36 -48.12 3.50
C ASN A 142 -43.83 -48.23 4.93
N VAL A 143 -44.47 -47.57 5.91
CA VAL A 143 -43.94 -47.42 7.28
C VAL A 143 -43.71 -48.81 7.97
N ASP A 144 -44.49 -49.80 7.66
CA ASP A 144 -44.34 -51.14 8.22
C ASP A 144 -43.47 -52.10 7.39
N THR A 145 -43.03 -51.67 6.20
CA THR A 145 -42.33 -52.52 5.22
C THR A 145 -40.90 -52.08 4.89
N GLU A 146 -40.57 -50.86 5.20
CA GLU A 146 -39.27 -50.28 4.90
C GLU A 146 -38.65 -49.62 6.13
N VAL A 147 -37.30 -49.64 6.22
CA VAL A 147 -36.54 -48.82 7.16
C VAL A 147 -36.37 -47.45 6.51
N PRO A 148 -36.81 -46.37 7.15
CA PRO A 148 -36.64 -45.03 6.59
C PRO A 148 -35.16 -44.65 6.50
N GLN A 149 -34.84 -43.84 5.52
CA GLN A 149 -33.56 -43.19 5.41
C GLN A 149 -33.59 -41.84 6.15
N SER A 150 -32.76 -41.69 7.17
CA SER A 150 -32.59 -40.40 7.82
C SER A 150 -31.81 -39.46 6.91
N ARG A 151 -32.36 -38.29 6.62
CA ARG A 151 -31.75 -37.24 5.75
C ARG A 151 -31.72 -35.92 6.49
N SER A 152 -30.56 -35.27 6.47
CA SER A 152 -30.40 -33.89 6.88
C SER A 152 -30.09 -33.03 5.65
N TYR A 153 -30.59 -31.80 5.62
CA TYR A 153 -30.46 -30.89 4.50
C TYR A 153 -29.78 -29.59 4.93
N VAL A 154 -28.86 -29.11 4.10
CA VAL A 154 -28.26 -27.78 4.18
C VAL A 154 -28.21 -27.16 2.79
N PHE A 155 -28.02 -25.85 2.71
CA PHE A 155 -27.82 -25.18 1.44
C PHE A 155 -26.79 -24.07 1.57
N THR A 156 -26.21 -23.68 0.43
CA THR A 156 -25.27 -22.59 0.27
C THR A 156 -25.85 -21.56 -0.70
N TYR A 157 -25.29 -20.33 -0.69
CA TYR A 157 -25.48 -19.37 -1.76
C TYR A 157 -24.31 -19.43 -2.75
N VAL A 158 -24.63 -19.21 -4.03
CA VAL A 158 -23.63 -19.14 -5.11
C VAL A 158 -23.83 -17.85 -5.90
N SER A 159 -22.73 -17.11 -6.13
CA SER A 159 -22.73 -15.86 -6.89
C SER A 159 -22.82 -16.07 -8.40
N TYR A 160 -23.05 -14.97 -9.16
CA TYR A 160 -22.95 -14.96 -10.63
C TYR A 160 -21.56 -15.31 -11.14
N TYR A 161 -20.53 -15.19 -10.30
CA TYR A 161 -19.14 -15.52 -10.62
C TYR A 161 -18.76 -16.95 -10.24
N GLY A 162 -19.73 -17.73 -9.74
CA GLY A 162 -19.52 -19.12 -9.33
C GLY A 162 -18.89 -19.28 -7.94
N GLU A 163 -18.76 -18.20 -7.20
CA GLU A 163 -18.28 -18.22 -5.80
C GLU A 163 -19.34 -18.82 -4.91
N GLU A 164 -18.99 -19.85 -4.15
CA GLU A 164 -19.88 -20.54 -3.22
C GLU A 164 -19.43 -20.27 -1.77
N GLY A 165 -20.37 -19.93 -0.90
CA GLY A 165 -20.13 -19.66 0.51
C GLY A 165 -20.38 -20.85 1.41
N VAL A 166 -20.25 -20.63 2.71
CA VAL A 166 -20.55 -21.61 3.76
C VAL A 166 -22.04 -22.00 3.74
N ASN A 167 -22.36 -23.18 4.21
CA ASN A 167 -23.74 -23.66 4.35
C ASN A 167 -24.46 -23.07 5.58
N CYS A 168 -25.80 -23.12 5.56
CA CYS A 168 -26.59 -22.89 6.77
C CYS A 168 -26.26 -23.95 7.84
N ASP A 169 -26.66 -23.70 9.10
CA ASP A 169 -26.43 -24.65 10.16
C ASP A 169 -27.28 -25.94 9.96
N ALA A 170 -26.75 -27.05 10.44
CA ALA A 170 -27.43 -28.34 10.37
C ALA A 170 -28.27 -28.56 11.63
N GLU A 171 -29.45 -27.97 11.66
CA GLU A 171 -30.34 -28.06 12.80
C GLU A 171 -31.11 -29.42 12.87
N ALA A 172 -31.44 -29.87 14.06
CA ALA A 172 -32.19 -31.10 14.28
C ALA A 172 -33.59 -31.08 13.61
N ALA A 173 -34.19 -29.90 13.45
CA ALA A 173 -35.45 -29.70 12.75
C ALA A 173 -35.38 -29.93 11.23
N GLN A 174 -34.18 -29.99 10.68
CA GLN A 174 -33.90 -30.23 9.26
C GLN A 174 -33.63 -31.71 8.97
N VAL A 175 -33.73 -32.57 9.97
CA VAL A 175 -33.57 -34.03 9.85
C VAL A 175 -34.94 -34.69 9.72
N VAL A 176 -35.12 -35.47 8.68
CA VAL A 176 -36.35 -36.21 8.41
C VAL A 176 -36.05 -37.67 8.06
N ASP A 177 -36.92 -38.56 8.52
CA ASP A 177 -36.87 -39.97 8.16
C ASP A 177 -37.80 -40.22 6.95
N VAL A 178 -37.22 -40.61 5.83
CA VAL A 178 -37.87 -40.63 4.51
C VAL A 178 -38.00 -42.06 4.01
N HIS A 179 -39.25 -42.49 3.69
CA HIS A 179 -39.53 -43.71 2.97
C HIS A 179 -39.53 -43.51 1.45
N THR A 180 -39.46 -44.58 0.67
CA THR A 180 -39.34 -44.52 -0.80
C THR A 180 -40.55 -43.88 -1.51
N ASP A 181 -41.71 -43.86 -0.89
CA ASP A 181 -42.95 -43.25 -1.40
C ASP A 181 -43.12 -41.77 -1.04
N GLN A 182 -42.17 -41.20 -0.29
CA GLN A 182 -42.20 -39.82 0.19
C GLN A 182 -41.25 -38.90 -0.59
N THR A 183 -41.70 -37.68 -0.80
CA THR A 183 -40.88 -36.58 -1.31
C THR A 183 -40.62 -35.56 -0.20
N VAL A 184 -39.40 -35.07 -0.09
CA VAL A 184 -39.02 -34.02 0.86
C VAL A 184 -39.18 -32.66 0.18
N THR A 185 -39.91 -31.76 0.83
CA THR A 185 -40.01 -30.35 0.40
C THR A 185 -39.29 -29.46 1.39
N LEU A 186 -38.38 -28.62 0.89
CA LEU A 186 -37.62 -27.66 1.63
C LEU A 186 -38.20 -26.26 1.40
N ASP A 187 -38.40 -25.48 2.45
CA ASP A 187 -38.76 -24.08 2.37
C ASP A 187 -37.55 -23.24 2.78
N PHE A 188 -37.12 -22.34 1.88
CA PHE A 188 -35.98 -21.50 2.12
C PHE A 188 -36.33 -20.21 2.88
N PRO A 189 -35.43 -19.68 3.69
CA PRO A 189 -35.56 -18.35 4.28
C PRO A 189 -35.54 -17.24 3.21
N SER A 190 -35.91 -16.04 3.61
CA SER A 190 -35.78 -14.86 2.76
C SER A 190 -34.33 -14.66 2.36
N ASN A 191 -34.11 -14.25 1.11
CA ASN A 191 -32.77 -13.95 0.66
C ASN A 191 -32.14 -12.77 1.47
N PRO A 192 -30.83 -12.82 1.74
CA PRO A 192 -30.16 -11.77 2.49
C PRO A 192 -30.29 -10.41 1.80
N SER A 193 -30.53 -9.36 2.59
CA SER A 193 -30.52 -7.99 2.11
C SER A 193 -29.09 -7.49 1.97
N GLY A 194 -28.82 -6.65 0.96
CA GLY A 194 -27.51 -6.05 0.75
C GLY A 194 -27.02 -6.18 -0.68
N ALA A 195 -25.83 -5.63 -0.93
CA ALA A 195 -25.21 -5.63 -2.25
C ALA A 195 -24.45 -6.96 -2.51
N TYR A 196 -25.16 -8.08 -2.49
CA TYR A 196 -24.63 -9.38 -2.85
C TYR A 196 -24.95 -9.71 -4.31
N ASN A 197 -24.05 -10.44 -4.97
CA ASN A 197 -24.20 -10.87 -6.35
C ASN A 197 -24.67 -12.32 -6.45
N LEU A 198 -25.79 -12.65 -5.79
CA LEU A 198 -26.28 -14.03 -5.67
C LEU A 198 -27.09 -14.46 -6.90
N LEU A 199 -26.80 -15.66 -7.41
CA LEU A 199 -27.49 -16.28 -8.55
C LEU A 199 -28.43 -17.41 -8.13
N LYS A 200 -27.97 -18.29 -7.24
CA LYS A 200 -28.69 -19.54 -6.91
C LYS A 200 -28.40 -19.99 -5.48
N LYS A 201 -29.28 -20.87 -5.00
CA LYS A 201 -29.11 -21.69 -3.81
C LYS A 201 -28.64 -23.07 -4.27
N ARG A 202 -27.67 -23.66 -3.61
CA ARG A 202 -27.18 -25.01 -3.88
C ARG A 202 -27.51 -25.89 -2.71
N VAL A 203 -28.30 -26.93 -2.97
CA VAL A 203 -28.86 -27.84 -1.94
C VAL A 203 -27.99 -29.06 -1.80
N TYR A 204 -27.72 -29.42 -0.56
CA TYR A 204 -27.01 -30.64 -0.16
C TYR A 204 -27.83 -31.41 0.84
N ARG A 205 -27.69 -32.73 0.82
CA ARG A 205 -28.23 -33.61 1.85
C ARG A 205 -27.26 -34.71 2.22
N THR A 206 -27.45 -35.27 3.41
CA THR A 206 -26.67 -36.42 3.85
C THR A 206 -26.95 -37.66 3.00
N ASP A 207 -25.87 -38.38 2.66
CA ASP A 207 -25.93 -39.74 2.13
C ASP A 207 -26.08 -40.77 3.26
N ALA A 208 -26.01 -42.06 2.91
CA ALA A 208 -26.07 -43.14 3.90
C ALA A 208 -24.90 -43.18 4.89
N GLY A 209 -23.82 -42.46 4.59
CA GLY A 209 -22.61 -42.28 5.43
C GLY A 209 -22.65 -41.04 6.30
N GLY A 210 -23.70 -40.20 6.18
CA GLY A 210 -23.83 -38.94 6.91
C GLY A 210 -23.08 -37.76 6.27
N THR A 211 -22.53 -37.93 5.06
CA THR A 211 -21.82 -36.87 4.34
C THR A 211 -22.79 -36.05 3.48
N TYR A 212 -22.70 -34.72 3.55
CA TYR A 212 -23.51 -33.82 2.72
C TYR A 212 -23.04 -33.87 1.27
N ARG A 213 -23.94 -34.25 0.38
CA ARG A 213 -23.71 -34.36 -1.07
C ARG A 213 -24.68 -33.52 -1.86
N PHE A 214 -24.19 -33.02 -2.98
CA PHE A 214 -24.94 -32.15 -3.89
C PHE A 214 -26.24 -32.85 -4.36
N VAL A 215 -27.34 -32.10 -4.28
CA VAL A 215 -28.68 -32.50 -4.73
C VAL A 215 -29.08 -31.73 -5.98
N ALA A 216 -29.13 -30.38 -5.88
CA ALA A 216 -29.60 -29.55 -6.96
C ALA A 216 -29.19 -28.08 -6.79
N ASP A 217 -29.09 -27.36 -7.91
CA ASP A 217 -29.05 -25.91 -7.95
C ASP A 217 -30.47 -25.35 -8.12
N VAL A 218 -30.86 -24.43 -7.26
CA VAL A 218 -32.18 -23.78 -7.22
C VAL A 218 -32.02 -22.29 -7.45
N ALA A 219 -32.82 -21.70 -8.35
CA ALA A 219 -32.74 -20.26 -8.62
C ALA A 219 -32.92 -19.45 -7.32
N ILE A 220 -32.17 -18.35 -7.18
CA ILE A 220 -32.18 -17.52 -5.96
C ILE A 220 -33.59 -17.05 -5.55
N ALA A 221 -34.46 -16.78 -6.53
CA ALA A 221 -35.83 -16.31 -6.31
C ALA A 221 -36.83 -17.42 -5.92
N THR A 222 -36.39 -18.68 -5.86
CA THR A 222 -37.26 -19.80 -5.53
C THR A 222 -37.35 -19.98 -4.02
N ASP A 223 -38.55 -20.03 -3.49
CA ASP A 223 -38.80 -20.14 -2.05
C ASP A 223 -38.93 -21.60 -1.57
N THR A 224 -39.26 -22.55 -2.46
CA THR A 224 -39.44 -23.95 -2.11
C THR A 224 -38.77 -24.89 -3.10
N PHE A 225 -38.29 -26.03 -2.63
CA PHE A 225 -37.66 -27.07 -3.47
C PHE A 225 -38.12 -28.47 -3.04
N ALA A 226 -38.55 -29.29 -4.00
CA ALA A 226 -38.90 -30.67 -3.76
C ALA A 226 -37.76 -31.60 -4.19
N ASP A 227 -37.19 -32.34 -3.25
CA ASP A 227 -36.10 -33.30 -3.52
C ASP A 227 -36.67 -34.64 -4.01
N THR A 228 -36.48 -34.90 -5.28
CA THR A 228 -36.82 -36.16 -5.96
C THR A 228 -35.58 -36.95 -6.38
N VAL A 229 -34.37 -36.53 -5.97
CA VAL A 229 -33.12 -37.15 -6.39
C VAL A 229 -32.90 -38.46 -5.66
N ALA A 230 -32.68 -39.54 -6.40
CA ALA A 230 -32.34 -40.84 -5.81
C ALA A 230 -30.94 -40.78 -5.17
N GLY A 231 -30.72 -41.52 -4.06
CA GLY A 231 -29.47 -41.52 -3.33
C GLY A 231 -28.23 -41.86 -4.17
N VAL A 232 -28.41 -42.74 -5.18
CA VAL A 232 -27.32 -43.12 -6.12
C VAL A 232 -26.93 -42.02 -7.11
N ASN A 233 -27.76 -40.98 -7.24
CA ASN A 233 -27.56 -39.84 -8.16
C ASN A 233 -27.08 -38.57 -7.42
N LEU A 234 -26.75 -38.65 -6.13
CA LEU A 234 -26.14 -37.53 -5.41
C LEU A 234 -24.78 -37.19 -6.01
N GLY A 235 -24.48 -35.90 -6.07
CA GLY A 235 -23.22 -35.39 -6.60
C GLY A 235 -22.07 -35.44 -5.61
N GLU A 236 -21.14 -34.52 -5.78
CA GLU A 236 -19.96 -34.42 -4.95
C GLU A 236 -20.27 -33.95 -3.52
N GLU A 237 -19.36 -34.19 -2.61
CA GLU A 237 -19.40 -33.69 -1.24
C GLU A 237 -19.30 -32.16 -1.22
N ILE A 238 -19.92 -31.51 -0.23
CA ILE A 238 -19.85 -30.08 -0.04
C ILE A 238 -18.39 -29.64 0.21
N PRO A 239 -17.81 -28.80 -0.63
CA PRO A 239 -16.41 -28.36 -0.48
C PRO A 239 -16.24 -27.11 0.38
N THR A 240 -17.30 -26.42 0.73
CA THR A 240 -17.29 -25.03 1.20
C THR A 240 -17.75 -24.84 2.64
N SER A 241 -17.76 -25.92 3.45
CA SER A 241 -18.27 -25.89 4.84
C SER A 241 -17.51 -24.93 5.77
N THR A 242 -16.31 -24.47 5.36
CA THR A 242 -15.47 -23.52 6.10
C THR A 242 -15.31 -22.18 5.37
N PHE A 243 -16.05 -21.94 4.27
CA PHE A 243 -15.88 -20.73 3.42
C PHE A 243 -16.68 -19.54 3.97
N ASP A 244 -16.35 -19.12 5.19
CA ASP A 244 -16.95 -17.95 5.82
C ASP A 244 -16.62 -16.66 5.04
N ALA A 245 -17.56 -15.71 5.04
CA ALA A 245 -17.31 -14.40 4.49
C ALA A 245 -16.32 -13.60 5.37
N PRO A 246 -15.53 -12.67 4.81
CA PRO A 246 -14.67 -11.82 5.63
C PRO A 246 -15.50 -10.92 6.55
N ALA A 247 -14.90 -10.46 7.65
CA ALA A 247 -15.53 -9.52 8.55
C ALA A 247 -16.00 -8.27 7.79
N ASP A 248 -17.30 -7.99 7.81
CA ASP A 248 -17.94 -6.97 6.99
C ASP A 248 -18.62 -5.86 7.79
N ASP A 249 -19.02 -6.13 9.03
CA ASP A 249 -19.61 -5.15 9.93
C ASP A 249 -19.37 -5.55 11.40
N VAL A 250 -19.95 -4.80 12.33
CA VAL A 250 -19.88 -5.09 13.77
C VAL A 250 -20.98 -6.07 14.13
N SER A 251 -20.91 -7.28 13.60
CA SER A 251 -21.82 -8.39 13.98
C SER A 251 -21.37 -9.04 15.30
N ALA A 252 -22.21 -9.93 15.84
CA ALA A 252 -21.85 -10.69 17.03
C ALA A 252 -20.60 -11.58 16.84
N ASP A 253 -20.33 -11.96 15.60
CA ASP A 253 -19.22 -12.84 15.22
C ASP A 253 -17.94 -12.07 14.84
N HIS A 254 -18.05 -10.74 14.59
CA HIS A 254 -16.95 -9.88 14.14
C HIS A 254 -16.87 -8.59 14.97
N HIS A 255 -16.43 -8.73 16.21
CA HIS A 255 -16.35 -7.61 17.17
C HIS A 255 -15.35 -6.52 16.79
N GLU A 256 -14.37 -6.81 15.94
CA GLU A 256 -13.31 -5.90 15.54
C GLU A 256 -13.73 -4.91 14.44
N GLY A 257 -14.91 -5.13 13.84
CA GLY A 257 -15.38 -4.32 12.71
C GLY A 257 -14.98 -4.88 11.34
N PRO A 258 -15.22 -4.12 10.25
CA PRO A 258 -14.95 -4.60 8.91
C PRO A 258 -13.45 -4.79 8.66
N MET A 259 -13.11 -5.79 7.85
CA MET A 259 -11.74 -6.08 7.43
C MET A 259 -11.17 -4.90 6.61
N LEU A 260 -9.95 -4.51 6.93
CA LEU A 260 -9.15 -3.43 6.34
C LEU A 260 -7.80 -3.99 5.87
N GLY A 261 -7.02 -3.16 5.19
CA GLY A 261 -5.61 -3.42 4.90
C GLY A 261 -5.39 -4.62 3.97
N LEU A 262 -6.25 -4.81 2.98
CA LEU A 262 -6.19 -5.95 2.07
C LEU A 262 -4.89 -5.96 1.27
N VAL A 263 -4.18 -7.07 1.31
CA VAL A 263 -2.95 -7.31 0.55
C VAL A 263 -2.99 -8.68 -0.13
N SER A 264 -2.32 -8.77 -1.29
CA SER A 264 -2.10 -10.04 -1.97
C SER A 264 -0.83 -10.71 -1.43
N MET A 265 -0.94 -11.98 -1.08
CA MET A 265 0.16 -12.81 -0.66
C MET A 265 0.54 -13.82 -1.78
N PRO A 266 1.72 -14.45 -1.69
CA PRO A 266 2.04 -15.61 -2.54
C PRO A 266 0.96 -16.70 -2.46
N ASN A 267 0.94 -17.60 -3.44
CA ASN A 267 0.00 -18.74 -3.53
C ASN A 267 -1.49 -18.38 -3.65
N GLY A 268 -1.81 -17.18 -4.11
CA GLY A 268 -3.19 -16.79 -4.38
C GLY A 268 -4.03 -16.53 -3.13
N ILE A 269 -3.40 -16.20 -2.02
CA ILE A 269 -4.04 -15.87 -0.75
C ILE A 269 -4.19 -14.35 -0.65
N LEU A 270 -5.31 -13.88 -0.12
CA LEU A 270 -5.51 -12.51 0.31
C LEU A 270 -5.44 -12.46 1.83
N ALA A 271 -4.80 -11.42 2.36
CA ALA A 271 -4.78 -11.15 3.79
C ALA A 271 -5.36 -9.77 4.08
N GLY A 272 -6.04 -9.64 5.21
CA GLY A 272 -6.58 -8.39 5.71
C GLY A 272 -6.66 -8.43 7.24
N PHE A 273 -7.01 -7.33 7.88
CA PHE A 273 -7.10 -7.27 9.34
C PHE A 273 -8.30 -6.45 9.83
N ALA A 274 -8.75 -6.75 11.03
CA ALA A 274 -9.62 -5.88 11.81
C ALA A 274 -9.11 -5.83 13.26
N GLY A 275 -8.84 -4.62 13.77
CA GLY A 275 -8.29 -4.45 15.10
C GLY A 275 -6.95 -5.16 15.30
N GLN A 276 -6.95 -6.24 16.06
CA GLN A 276 -5.78 -7.07 16.38
C GLN A 276 -5.80 -8.43 15.64
N THR A 277 -6.83 -8.69 14.86
CA THR A 277 -7.04 -9.99 14.20
C THR A 277 -6.69 -9.88 12.71
N ILE A 278 -5.96 -10.86 12.22
CA ILE A 278 -5.57 -11.02 10.82
C ILE A 278 -6.40 -12.14 10.23
N PHE A 279 -6.94 -11.91 9.04
CA PHE A 279 -7.75 -12.85 8.28
C PHE A 279 -6.98 -13.26 7.02
N PHE A 280 -7.04 -14.53 6.68
CA PHE A 280 -6.47 -15.06 5.45
C PHE A 280 -7.57 -15.73 4.63
N SER A 281 -7.55 -15.47 3.32
CA SER A 281 -8.45 -16.19 2.43
C SER A 281 -7.95 -17.61 2.18
N GLU A 282 -8.86 -18.49 1.77
CA GLU A 282 -8.50 -19.74 1.12
C GLU A 282 -7.74 -19.46 -0.19
N ALA A 283 -6.82 -20.34 -0.55
CA ALA A 283 -5.99 -20.18 -1.75
C ALA A 283 -6.87 -20.14 -3.01
N PHE A 284 -6.72 -19.10 -3.82
CA PHE A 284 -7.51 -18.85 -5.04
C PHE A 284 -9.03 -18.72 -4.81
N GLN A 285 -9.46 -18.55 -3.55
CA GLN A 285 -10.85 -18.31 -3.17
C GLN A 285 -10.95 -16.98 -2.40
N PRO A 286 -10.87 -15.85 -3.06
CA PRO A 286 -10.79 -14.53 -2.42
C PRO A 286 -12.04 -14.11 -1.64
N HIS A 287 -13.11 -14.87 -1.74
CA HIS A 287 -14.38 -14.68 -1.04
C HIS A 287 -14.51 -15.50 0.26
N ALA A 288 -13.58 -16.43 0.52
CA ALA A 288 -13.64 -17.38 1.63
C ALA A 288 -12.53 -17.13 2.64
N TYR A 289 -12.90 -16.87 3.90
CA TYR A 289 -11.99 -16.57 5.02
C TYR A 289 -12.27 -17.50 6.20
N PRO A 290 -11.76 -18.74 6.17
CA PRO A 290 -11.99 -19.71 7.23
C PRO A 290 -11.58 -19.18 8.62
N ASP A 291 -12.43 -19.40 9.62
CA ASP A 291 -12.16 -18.99 11.00
C ASP A 291 -10.87 -19.60 11.56
N GLU A 292 -10.52 -20.80 11.10
CA GLU A 292 -9.31 -21.53 11.52
C GLU A 292 -8.01 -20.83 11.06
N TYR A 293 -8.09 -19.92 10.07
CA TYR A 293 -6.94 -19.20 9.54
C TYR A 293 -6.67 -17.88 10.25
N LYS A 294 -7.52 -17.49 11.21
CA LYS A 294 -7.34 -16.24 11.97
C LYS A 294 -6.12 -16.30 12.87
N LEU A 295 -5.31 -15.24 12.84
CA LEU A 295 -4.22 -15.03 13.79
C LEU A 295 -4.44 -13.72 14.54
N THR A 296 -4.05 -13.66 15.81
CA THR A 296 -4.24 -12.48 16.65
C THR A 296 -2.90 -11.98 17.19
N VAL A 297 -2.66 -10.67 17.07
CA VAL A 297 -1.51 -9.96 17.65
C VAL A 297 -1.92 -9.22 18.94
N LYS A 298 -0.92 -8.76 19.71
CA LYS A 298 -1.18 -8.14 21.02
C LYS A 298 -1.59 -6.66 20.96
N SER A 299 -1.32 -5.99 19.85
CA SER A 299 -1.54 -4.55 19.68
C SER A 299 -2.24 -4.28 18.35
N ASP A 300 -2.96 -3.16 18.25
CA ASP A 300 -3.68 -2.77 17.06
C ASP A 300 -2.78 -2.75 15.83
N ILE A 301 -3.27 -3.36 14.77
CA ILE A 301 -2.59 -3.41 13.48
C ILE A 301 -2.77 -2.06 12.79
N VAL A 302 -1.69 -1.55 12.21
CA VAL A 302 -1.67 -0.33 11.40
C VAL A 302 -1.70 -0.65 9.92
N ALA A 303 -0.91 -1.66 9.52
CA ALA A 303 -0.82 -2.10 8.12
C ALA A 303 -0.30 -3.53 8.03
N LEU A 304 -0.57 -4.16 6.90
CA LEU A 304 0.03 -5.41 6.45
C LEU A 304 0.92 -5.12 5.24
N ALA A 305 2.01 -5.86 5.12
CA ALA A 305 2.85 -5.81 3.93
C ALA A 305 3.36 -7.21 3.56
N PRO A 306 3.20 -7.65 2.30
CA PRO A 306 3.69 -8.95 1.89
C PRO A 306 5.22 -8.97 1.90
N LEU A 307 5.80 -10.11 2.29
CA LEU A 307 7.19 -10.48 2.14
C LEU A 307 7.27 -11.68 1.19
N ASN A 308 8.46 -12.01 0.69
CA ASN A 308 8.62 -13.10 -0.27
C ASN A 308 8.10 -14.46 0.25
N THR A 309 8.25 -14.73 1.55
CA THR A 309 7.85 -16.00 2.17
C THR A 309 6.86 -15.83 3.32
N GLY A 310 6.21 -14.69 3.45
CA GLY A 310 5.27 -14.44 4.54
C GLY A 310 4.64 -13.06 4.53
N LEU A 311 4.25 -12.59 5.71
CA LEU A 311 3.54 -11.33 5.92
C LEU A 311 4.15 -10.55 7.07
N LEU A 312 4.48 -9.29 6.83
CA LEU A 312 4.85 -8.33 7.87
C LEU A 312 3.59 -7.71 8.45
N VAL A 313 3.42 -7.81 9.75
CA VAL A 313 2.31 -7.22 10.49
C VAL A 313 2.84 -6.02 11.27
N LEU A 314 2.47 -4.85 10.82
CA LEU A 314 2.89 -3.58 11.41
C LEU A 314 1.86 -3.11 12.42
N THR A 315 2.27 -2.99 13.67
CA THR A 315 1.39 -2.62 14.78
C THR A 315 1.78 -1.28 15.39
N LYS A 316 0.94 -0.77 16.30
CA LYS A 316 1.24 0.43 17.09
C LYS A 316 2.36 0.22 18.11
N GLU A 317 2.72 -1.03 18.39
CA GLU A 317 3.79 -1.38 19.31
C GLU A 317 4.87 -2.20 18.60
N LYS A 318 4.97 -3.50 18.88
CA LYS A 318 5.97 -4.40 18.29
C LYS A 318 5.44 -5.01 16.99
N PRO A 319 6.12 -4.86 15.86
CA PRO A 319 5.78 -5.57 14.64
C PRO A 319 5.91 -7.09 14.80
N ALA A 320 5.21 -7.84 13.96
CA ALA A 320 5.34 -9.29 13.89
C ALA A 320 5.58 -9.73 12.43
N ILE A 321 6.23 -10.86 12.27
CA ILE A 321 6.42 -11.51 10.97
C ILE A 321 5.68 -12.86 11.02
N ILE A 322 4.80 -13.08 10.07
CA ILE A 322 4.14 -14.35 9.83
C ILE A 322 4.87 -15.05 8.70
N GLN A 323 5.36 -16.26 8.97
CA GLN A 323 6.08 -17.09 8.01
C GLN A 323 5.23 -18.29 7.63
N GLY A 324 5.29 -18.67 6.36
CA GLY A 324 4.54 -19.79 5.79
C GLY A 324 3.77 -19.38 4.55
N LEU A 325 3.47 -20.35 3.71
CA LEU A 325 2.76 -20.16 2.44
C LEU A 325 1.33 -20.76 2.47
N ASP A 326 0.98 -21.43 3.53
CA ASP A 326 -0.33 -22.05 3.75
C ASP A 326 -0.89 -21.55 5.09
N PRO A 327 -2.06 -20.88 5.13
CA PRO A 327 -2.63 -20.32 6.34
C PRO A 327 -2.79 -21.33 7.48
N SER A 328 -3.09 -22.60 7.18
CA SER A 328 -3.23 -23.66 8.18
C SER A 328 -1.92 -24.00 8.91
N SER A 329 -0.77 -23.65 8.33
CA SER A 329 0.57 -23.96 8.85
C SER A 329 1.43 -22.71 9.13
N MET A 330 0.89 -21.52 8.97
CA MET A 330 1.60 -20.27 9.25
C MET A 330 1.99 -20.16 10.72
N SER A 331 3.19 -19.64 10.96
CA SER A 331 3.68 -19.34 12.30
C SER A 331 3.99 -17.85 12.44
N MET A 332 3.58 -17.26 13.55
CA MET A 332 3.80 -15.86 13.86
C MET A 332 4.94 -15.68 14.86
N MET A 333 5.86 -14.78 14.55
CA MET A 333 6.94 -14.37 15.41
C MET A 333 6.88 -12.86 15.67
N GLU A 334 6.72 -12.46 16.93
CA GLU A 334 6.84 -11.06 17.35
C GLU A 334 8.31 -10.64 17.22
N VAL A 335 8.57 -9.52 16.56
CA VAL A 335 9.93 -8.97 16.46
C VAL A 335 10.23 -8.17 17.72
N ASP A 336 11.31 -8.51 18.42
CA ASP A 336 11.72 -7.77 19.61
C ASP A 336 12.36 -6.42 19.24
N SER A 337 11.55 -5.50 18.79
CA SER A 337 11.93 -4.16 18.35
C SER A 337 10.85 -3.15 18.72
N SER A 338 11.27 -1.96 19.14
CA SER A 338 10.37 -0.83 19.43
C SER A 338 10.03 0.02 18.18
N LEU A 339 10.38 -0.43 16.98
CA LEU A 339 10.18 0.29 15.73
C LEU A 339 8.73 0.11 15.22
N SER A 340 7.78 0.68 15.95
CA SER A 340 6.35 0.63 15.60
C SER A 340 6.04 1.41 14.31
N CYS A 341 4.96 1.06 13.63
CA CYS A 341 4.47 1.82 12.48
C CYS A 341 3.51 2.92 12.92
N VAL A 342 3.71 4.15 12.43
CA VAL A 342 2.88 5.30 12.78
C VAL A 342 2.01 5.82 11.64
N SER A 343 2.22 5.33 10.42
CA SER A 343 1.41 5.70 9.24
C SER A 343 1.27 4.50 8.31
N LYS A 344 0.04 4.04 8.10
CA LYS A 344 -0.28 3.02 7.09
C LYS A 344 0.22 3.44 5.71
N ARG A 345 0.00 4.70 5.34
CA ARG A 345 0.33 5.24 4.01
C ARG A 345 1.82 5.46 3.79
N SER A 346 2.64 5.28 4.82
CA SER A 346 4.10 5.28 4.70
C SER A 346 4.68 3.90 4.36
N VAL A 347 3.84 2.85 4.39
CA VAL A 347 4.28 1.48 4.10
C VAL A 347 4.40 1.30 2.59
N VAL A 348 5.60 0.98 2.14
CA VAL A 348 5.94 0.84 0.72
C VAL A 348 6.69 -0.46 0.50
N ASP A 349 6.17 -1.26 -0.40
CA ASP A 349 6.89 -2.42 -0.94
C ASP A 349 7.95 -1.93 -1.93
N MET A 350 9.22 -2.22 -1.63
CA MET A 350 10.39 -1.87 -2.45
C MET A 350 10.87 -3.05 -3.31
N GLY A 351 10.16 -4.18 -3.29
CA GLY A 351 10.49 -5.42 -3.95
C GLY A 351 11.19 -6.42 -3.02
N ASP A 352 12.44 -6.19 -2.66
CA ASP A 352 13.21 -7.08 -1.79
C ASP A 352 12.98 -6.83 -0.29
N PHE A 353 12.40 -5.69 0.06
CA PHE A 353 12.14 -5.26 1.44
C PHE A 353 10.98 -4.27 1.48
N VAL A 354 10.42 -4.08 2.66
CA VAL A 354 9.36 -3.10 2.92
C VAL A 354 9.94 -1.92 3.69
N MET A 355 9.55 -0.70 3.34
CA MET A 355 9.89 0.50 4.10
C MET A 355 8.64 1.10 4.76
N TYR A 356 8.83 1.65 5.96
CA TYR A 356 7.75 2.36 6.66
C TYR A 356 8.29 3.42 7.63
N SER A 357 7.42 4.33 8.05
CA SER A 357 7.72 5.38 9.02
C SER A 357 7.48 4.90 10.45
N SER A 358 8.50 5.03 11.29
CA SER A 358 8.43 4.82 12.73
C SER A 358 8.57 6.15 13.49
N PRO A 359 8.37 6.18 14.84
CA PRO A 359 8.64 7.38 15.63
C PRO A 359 10.11 7.83 15.59
N ASP A 360 11.04 6.94 15.27
CA ASP A 360 12.48 7.17 15.35
C ASP A 360 13.13 7.43 13.98
N GLY A 361 12.44 7.13 12.88
CA GLY A 361 12.97 7.26 11.52
C GLY A 361 12.27 6.34 10.51
N LEU A 362 12.87 6.20 9.33
CA LEU A 362 12.46 5.21 8.34
C LEU A 362 13.08 3.86 8.68
N VAL A 363 12.22 2.84 8.65
CA VAL A 363 12.59 1.46 8.92
C VAL A 363 12.54 0.66 7.63
N MET A 364 13.58 -0.14 7.42
CA MET A 364 13.63 -1.19 6.41
C MET A 364 13.32 -2.53 7.10
N ALA A 365 12.29 -3.21 6.62
CA ALA A 365 11.87 -4.52 7.09
C ALA A 365 12.17 -5.58 6.04
N THR A 366 12.82 -6.65 6.46
CA THR A 366 13.12 -7.85 5.67
C THR A 366 12.64 -9.08 6.41
N GLU A 367 12.70 -10.23 5.79
CA GLU A 367 12.43 -11.51 6.46
C GLU A 367 13.35 -11.79 7.67
N SER A 368 14.54 -11.20 7.67
CA SER A 368 15.53 -11.37 8.73
C SER A 368 15.36 -10.40 9.91
N GLY A 369 14.52 -9.37 9.78
CA GLY A 369 14.25 -8.40 10.83
C GLY A 369 14.13 -6.95 10.37
N LEU A 370 14.18 -6.04 11.32
CA LEU A 370 13.96 -4.61 11.14
C LEU A 370 15.25 -3.82 11.32
N ASN A 371 15.47 -2.81 10.47
CA ASN A 371 16.63 -1.93 10.55
C ASN A 371 16.22 -0.46 10.39
N LEU A 372 16.61 0.39 11.33
CA LEU A 372 16.42 1.84 11.25
C LEU A 372 17.47 2.45 10.31
N ILE A 373 17.09 2.71 9.06
CA ILE A 373 18.03 3.12 8.01
C ILE A 373 18.41 4.60 8.06
N THR A 374 17.60 5.43 8.70
CA THR A 374 17.86 6.87 8.85
C THR A 374 18.54 7.24 10.16
N ASP A 375 19.01 6.25 10.94
CA ASP A 375 19.69 6.50 12.21
C ASP A 375 20.89 7.45 12.11
N GLN A 376 21.63 7.39 10.99
CA GLN A 376 22.78 8.28 10.76
C GLN A 376 22.39 9.64 10.15
N THR A 377 21.17 9.77 9.65
CA THR A 377 20.68 10.96 8.94
C THR A 377 19.99 11.94 9.87
N PHE A 378 19.18 11.44 10.81
CA PHE A 378 18.35 12.25 11.72
C PHE A 378 18.58 11.88 13.18
N THR A 379 18.42 12.88 14.06
CA THR A 379 18.03 12.61 15.45
C THR A 379 16.52 12.37 15.49
N ARG A 380 16.02 11.74 16.57
CA ARG A 380 14.57 11.56 16.77
C ARG A 380 13.81 12.89 16.68
N ASP A 381 14.31 13.94 17.34
CA ASP A 381 13.65 15.25 17.36
C ASP A 381 13.56 15.86 15.95
N GLN A 382 14.62 15.78 15.16
CA GLN A 382 14.63 16.23 13.78
C GLN A 382 13.69 15.44 12.88
N TRP A 383 13.55 14.12 13.13
CA TRP A 383 12.61 13.30 12.41
C TRP A 383 11.16 13.66 12.76
N GLN A 384 10.89 13.97 14.03
CA GLN A 384 9.55 14.40 14.46
C GLN A 384 9.10 15.73 13.84
N GLU A 385 10.01 16.58 13.35
CA GLU A 385 9.66 17.81 12.58
C GLU A 385 8.90 17.50 11.28
N TYR A 386 9.05 16.29 10.72
CA TYR A 386 8.31 15.81 9.54
C TYR A 386 6.93 15.26 9.88
N THR A 387 6.55 15.21 11.16
CA THR A 387 5.31 14.56 11.62
C THR A 387 5.13 13.17 11.00
N PRO A 388 5.87 12.16 11.45
CA PRO A 388 5.95 10.83 10.82
C PRO A 388 4.61 10.15 10.57
N SER A 389 3.59 10.45 11.39
CA SER A 389 2.22 9.94 11.22
C SER A 389 1.46 10.54 10.02
N SER A 390 1.95 11.65 9.46
CA SER A 390 1.37 12.28 8.27
C SER A 390 1.98 11.79 6.96
N ILE A 391 3.03 10.99 7.02
CA ILE A 391 3.79 10.56 5.85
C ILE A 391 2.96 9.65 4.96
N VAL A 392 2.96 9.99 3.67
CA VAL A 392 2.43 9.20 2.56
C VAL A 392 3.57 8.96 1.60
N ALA A 393 3.81 7.73 1.20
CA ALA A 393 4.98 7.39 0.41
C ALA A 393 4.70 6.42 -0.72
N PHE A 394 5.60 6.42 -1.71
CA PHE A 394 5.53 5.62 -2.91
C PHE A 394 6.93 5.17 -3.32
N GLN A 395 7.01 4.04 -3.99
CA GLN A 395 8.23 3.58 -4.64
C GLN A 395 8.32 4.18 -6.05
N TRP A 396 9.52 4.64 -6.45
CA TRP A 396 9.81 5.04 -7.82
C TRP A 396 11.31 4.93 -8.11
N GLU A 397 11.69 4.23 -9.17
CA GLU A 397 13.09 3.94 -9.55
C GLU A 397 13.96 3.40 -8.39
N GLY A 398 13.36 2.64 -7.46
CA GLY A 398 14.03 2.15 -6.25
C GLY A 398 14.21 3.18 -5.14
N HIS A 399 13.66 4.37 -5.28
CA HIS A 399 13.63 5.41 -4.26
C HIS A 399 12.34 5.34 -3.45
N TYR A 400 12.42 5.75 -2.19
CA TYR A 400 11.29 6.03 -1.33
C TYR A 400 10.92 7.51 -1.46
N VAL A 401 9.85 7.80 -2.21
CA VAL A 401 9.34 9.15 -2.44
C VAL A 401 8.20 9.42 -1.47
N ALA A 402 8.39 10.35 -0.55
CA ALA A 402 7.47 10.59 0.54
C ALA A 402 7.01 12.03 0.62
N PHE A 403 5.80 12.22 1.12
CA PHE A 403 5.17 13.52 1.34
C PHE A 403 4.66 13.61 2.77
N TYR A 404 4.80 14.77 3.39
CA TYR A 404 4.43 15.03 4.77
C TYR A 404 3.68 16.35 4.91
N ASN A 405 2.91 16.44 5.99
CA ASN A 405 2.26 17.67 6.41
C ASN A 405 2.46 17.83 7.93
N ASN A 406 3.23 18.84 8.33
CA ASN A 406 3.51 19.11 9.74
C ASN A 406 2.67 20.26 10.32
N GLY A 407 1.62 20.68 9.61
CA GLY A 407 0.75 21.79 10.01
C GLY A 407 1.29 23.18 9.66
N THR A 408 2.59 23.31 9.41
CA THR A 408 3.25 24.56 8.97
C THR A 408 3.55 24.52 7.47
N GLU A 409 4.03 23.38 6.99
CA GLU A 409 4.33 23.17 5.58
C GLU A 409 3.87 21.78 5.13
N SER A 410 3.55 21.68 3.85
CA SER A 410 3.26 20.44 3.15
C SER A 410 4.25 20.29 2.02
N LYS A 411 5.17 19.34 2.14
CA LYS A 411 6.29 19.11 1.22
C LYS A 411 6.59 17.62 1.07
N GLY A 412 7.63 17.31 0.33
CA GLY A 412 8.10 15.94 0.16
C GLY A 412 9.60 15.78 0.42
N PHE A 413 10.02 14.53 0.36
CA PHE A 413 11.42 14.15 0.33
C PHE A 413 11.62 12.86 -0.46
N ILE A 414 12.82 12.67 -0.96
CA ILE A 414 13.27 11.42 -1.57
C ILE A 414 14.36 10.84 -0.69
N PHE A 415 14.30 9.55 -0.46
CA PHE A 415 15.33 8.78 0.21
C PHE A 415 15.70 7.57 -0.65
N ASP A 416 16.99 7.43 -1.00
CA ASP A 416 17.51 6.23 -1.67
C ASP A 416 18.05 5.25 -0.63
N PRO A 417 17.36 4.12 -0.37
CA PRO A 417 17.83 3.12 0.59
C PRO A 417 19.14 2.43 0.17
N ARG A 418 19.50 2.50 -1.11
CA ARG A 418 20.74 1.92 -1.68
C ARG A 418 21.92 2.88 -1.58
N GLY A 419 21.65 4.18 -1.57
CA GLY A 419 22.65 5.27 -1.59
C GLY A 419 23.40 5.48 -0.27
N GLY A 420 23.08 4.74 0.78
CA GLY A 420 23.72 4.85 2.09
C GLY A 420 23.38 6.15 2.83
N LYS A 421 24.32 6.66 3.63
CA LYS A 421 24.08 7.77 4.57
C LYS A 421 23.71 9.12 3.94
N ASN A 422 23.83 9.27 2.63
CA ASN A 422 23.86 10.56 1.93
C ASN A 422 22.69 10.78 0.97
N SER A 423 21.63 10.02 1.10
CA SER A 423 20.58 9.89 0.09
C SER A 423 19.29 10.66 0.37
N PHE A 424 19.30 11.57 1.34
CA PHE A 424 18.11 12.36 1.68
C PHE A 424 18.10 13.71 0.94
N VAL A 425 17.02 13.96 0.19
CA VAL A 425 16.79 15.20 -0.57
C VAL A 425 15.36 15.67 -0.37
N LYS A 426 15.14 16.94 -0.12
CA LYS A 426 13.80 17.54 0.00
C LYS A 426 13.16 17.80 -1.37
N LEU A 427 11.84 17.72 -1.43
CA LEU A 427 11.01 18.20 -2.53
C LEU A 427 10.20 19.42 -2.03
N ASP A 428 9.98 20.40 -2.89
CA ASP A 428 9.27 21.64 -2.54
C ASP A 428 7.77 21.60 -2.80
N PHE A 429 7.24 20.45 -3.23
CA PHE A 429 5.82 20.21 -3.44
C PHE A 429 5.29 19.06 -2.57
N HIS A 430 3.95 18.91 -2.55
CA HIS A 430 3.25 17.89 -1.78
C HIS A 430 2.23 17.16 -2.65
N ALA A 431 2.15 15.83 -2.49
CA ALA A 431 1.12 15.00 -3.09
C ALA A 431 0.23 14.35 -2.01
N THR A 432 -1.07 14.27 -2.29
CA THR A 432 -2.03 13.65 -1.37
C THR A 432 -2.32 12.19 -1.67
N ALA A 433 -2.06 11.75 -2.89
CA ALA A 433 -2.22 10.36 -3.34
C ALA A 433 -1.21 10.06 -4.45
N GLY A 434 -0.97 8.80 -4.71
CA GLY A 434 -0.14 8.35 -5.83
C GLY A 434 -0.39 6.89 -6.19
N PHE A 435 0.10 6.52 -7.37
CA PHE A 435 0.10 5.16 -7.88
C PHE A 435 1.36 4.93 -8.70
N ASN A 436 2.14 3.93 -8.32
CA ASN A 436 3.29 3.49 -9.10
C ASN A 436 2.81 2.48 -10.16
N ASP A 437 2.89 2.86 -11.41
CA ASP A 437 2.56 2.02 -12.56
C ASP A 437 3.81 1.30 -13.05
N LEU A 438 4.03 0.09 -12.56
CA LEU A 438 5.18 -0.73 -12.94
C LEU A 438 5.20 -1.13 -14.42
N GLU A 439 4.02 -1.13 -15.10
CA GLU A 439 3.94 -1.45 -16.52
C GLU A 439 4.57 -0.36 -17.39
N SER A 440 4.36 0.90 -17.03
CA SER A 440 4.90 2.07 -17.75
C SER A 440 6.11 2.72 -17.07
N ASP A 441 6.54 2.19 -15.90
CA ASP A 441 7.60 2.73 -15.05
C ASP A 441 7.36 4.21 -14.68
N ARG A 442 6.11 4.53 -14.29
CA ARG A 442 5.67 5.89 -14.00
C ARG A 442 5.02 6.01 -12.62
N LEU A 443 5.42 7.02 -11.90
CA LEU A 443 4.76 7.40 -10.66
C LEU A 443 3.73 8.51 -10.94
N TYR A 444 2.46 8.18 -10.80
CA TYR A 444 1.36 9.14 -10.85
C TYR A 444 1.09 9.71 -9.47
N LEU A 445 0.93 11.03 -9.37
CA LEU A 445 0.70 11.74 -8.11
C LEU A 445 -0.49 12.68 -8.23
N VAL A 446 -1.21 12.88 -7.14
CA VAL A 446 -2.24 13.94 -7.01
C VAL A 446 -1.61 15.13 -6.30
N VAL A 447 -1.34 16.19 -7.03
CA VAL A 447 -0.72 17.43 -6.55
C VAL A 447 -1.72 18.57 -6.71
N GLY A 448 -2.11 19.21 -5.60
CA GLY A 448 -3.09 20.31 -5.64
C GLY A 448 -4.46 19.94 -6.24
N GLY A 449 -4.83 18.66 -6.22
CA GLY A 449 -6.08 18.16 -6.82
C GLY A 449 -5.98 17.87 -8.32
N SER A 450 -4.79 17.90 -8.90
CA SER A 450 -4.53 17.53 -10.30
C SER A 450 -3.66 16.28 -10.37
N LEU A 451 -3.89 15.45 -11.39
CA LEU A 451 -3.04 14.28 -11.65
C LEU A 451 -1.81 14.71 -12.45
N VAL A 452 -0.65 14.32 -11.95
CA VAL A 452 0.62 14.55 -12.62
C VAL A 452 1.43 13.26 -12.67
N VAL A 453 2.36 13.17 -13.61
CA VAL A 453 3.40 12.14 -13.65
C VAL A 453 4.67 12.76 -13.11
N PHE A 454 5.26 12.12 -12.11
CA PHE A 454 6.45 12.60 -11.42
C PHE A 454 7.66 12.60 -12.35
N ALA A 455 8.42 13.70 -12.35
CA ALA A 455 9.69 13.87 -13.07
C ALA A 455 9.64 13.61 -14.61
N GLU A 456 8.47 13.72 -15.24
CA GLU A 456 8.25 13.49 -16.68
C GLU A 456 8.02 14.79 -17.48
N GLY A 457 8.16 15.96 -16.86
CA GLY A 457 7.97 17.24 -17.52
C GLY A 457 9.11 17.62 -18.47
N SER A 458 8.86 18.58 -19.32
CA SER A 458 9.83 19.07 -20.31
C SER A 458 10.86 20.07 -19.75
N SER A 459 10.56 20.68 -18.62
CA SER A 459 11.44 21.62 -17.91
C SER A 459 12.11 20.94 -16.71
N SER A 460 13.20 21.53 -16.23
CA SER A 460 13.86 21.12 -14.99
C SER A 460 13.37 21.97 -13.82
N GLU A 461 13.24 21.35 -12.65
CA GLU A 461 12.96 22.06 -11.40
C GLU A 461 14.15 22.92 -10.98
N ASN A 462 13.88 23.93 -10.19
CA ASN A 462 14.95 24.72 -9.61
C ASN A 462 15.47 24.05 -8.34
N PHE A 463 16.71 23.58 -8.36
CA PHE A 463 17.33 23.01 -7.16
C PHE A 463 17.97 24.08 -6.29
N ILE A 464 18.13 23.75 -5.01
CA ILE A 464 18.97 24.49 -4.05
C ILE A 464 19.85 23.47 -3.34
N TRP A 465 21.16 23.67 -3.41
CA TRP A 465 22.14 22.87 -2.70
C TRP A 465 23.07 23.80 -1.92
N ARG A 466 23.12 23.61 -0.58
CA ARG A 466 24.02 24.36 0.30
C ARG A 466 24.97 23.40 0.99
N GLY A 467 26.26 23.54 0.73
CA GLY A 467 27.31 22.69 1.25
C GLY A 467 27.56 22.85 2.75
N LYS A 468 28.49 22.07 3.26
CA LYS A 468 28.98 22.18 4.64
C LYS A 468 29.55 23.56 4.97
N LYS A 469 29.83 23.78 6.26
CA LYS A 469 30.66 24.89 6.75
C LYS A 469 32.13 24.49 6.66
N PHE A 470 32.84 25.04 5.65
CA PHE A 470 34.29 24.89 5.52
C PHE A 470 34.95 25.79 6.55
N TYR A 471 35.76 25.24 7.44
CA TYR A 471 36.45 25.98 8.46
C TYR A 471 37.94 26.07 8.16
N ASN A 472 38.48 27.31 8.17
CA ASN A 472 39.90 27.56 8.08
C ASN A 472 40.38 28.19 9.42
N PRO A 473 41.31 27.55 10.13
CA PRO A 473 41.84 28.10 11.39
C PRO A 473 42.46 29.50 11.28
N ARG A 474 42.99 29.80 10.11
CA ARG A 474 43.47 31.15 9.77
C ARG A 474 42.39 31.90 9.02
N PRO A 475 41.99 33.10 9.48
CA PRO A 475 41.04 33.93 8.73
C PRO A 475 41.56 34.28 7.34
N ILE A 476 40.80 33.90 6.31
CA ILE A 476 41.14 34.15 4.90
C ILE A 476 40.08 35.03 4.24
N ASN A 477 40.41 35.54 3.04
CA ASN A 477 39.46 36.18 2.14
C ASN A 477 39.58 35.47 0.77
N PRO A 478 38.66 34.59 0.38
CA PRO A 478 38.65 34.01 -0.95
C PRO A 478 38.55 35.11 -2.03
N ALA A 479 39.39 35.01 -3.07
CA ALA A 479 39.44 36.03 -4.10
C ALA A 479 38.71 35.66 -5.38
N VAL A 480 38.58 34.36 -5.66
CA VAL A 480 38.04 33.87 -6.93
C VAL A 480 37.21 32.62 -6.74
N ALA A 481 36.21 32.46 -7.61
CA ALA A 481 35.44 31.23 -7.72
C ALA A 481 35.20 30.89 -9.20
N LYS A 482 34.95 29.61 -9.44
CA LYS A 482 34.55 29.04 -10.74
C LYS A 482 33.42 28.03 -10.51
N VAL A 483 32.43 28.04 -11.40
CA VAL A 483 31.37 27.02 -11.45
C VAL A 483 31.35 26.44 -12.85
N GLU A 484 31.42 25.12 -12.95
CA GLU A 484 31.43 24.41 -14.22
C GLU A 484 30.12 23.67 -14.39
N CYS A 485 29.43 23.95 -15.50
CA CYS A 485 28.11 23.43 -15.84
C CYS A 485 28.10 22.86 -17.26
N ASP A 486 27.20 21.94 -17.56
CA ASP A 486 26.98 21.46 -18.94
C ASP A 486 26.38 22.57 -19.82
N SER A 487 25.61 23.46 -19.23
CA SER A 487 24.97 24.61 -19.88
C SER A 487 24.86 25.77 -18.92
N TYR A 488 24.82 26.98 -19.46
CA TYR A 488 24.60 28.20 -18.70
C TYR A 488 23.30 28.91 -19.09
N SER A 489 22.34 28.17 -19.65
CA SER A 489 21.01 28.67 -20.00
C SER A 489 19.94 27.67 -19.52
N PRO A 490 19.13 28.05 -18.54
CA PRO A 490 19.23 29.28 -17.72
C PRO A 490 20.48 29.33 -16.83
N ASN A 491 20.88 30.52 -16.48
CA ASN A 491 22.12 30.74 -15.70
C ASN A 491 21.94 30.23 -14.26
N PRO A 492 22.79 29.36 -13.73
CA PRO A 492 22.80 29.01 -12.31
C PRO A 492 23.31 30.18 -11.44
N ILE A 493 22.95 30.15 -10.18
CA ILE A 493 23.32 31.17 -9.19
C ILE A 493 24.27 30.55 -8.17
N PHE A 494 25.39 31.21 -7.96
CA PHE A 494 26.36 30.92 -6.91
C PHE A 494 26.23 31.95 -5.79
N LYS A 495 26.20 31.51 -4.52
CA LYS A 495 26.27 32.36 -3.34
C LYS A 495 27.40 31.93 -2.43
N LEU A 496 28.11 32.90 -1.86
CA LEU A 496 29.15 32.69 -0.85
C LEU A 496 28.71 33.32 0.47
N TYR A 497 28.71 32.52 1.52
CA TYR A 497 28.52 32.98 2.89
C TYR A 497 29.87 32.92 3.62
N ALA A 498 30.12 33.90 4.47
CA ALA A 498 31.28 33.94 5.34
C ALA A 498 30.85 34.31 6.76
N ASP A 499 31.21 33.47 7.75
CA ASP A 499 30.75 33.54 9.14
C ASP A 499 29.23 33.71 9.25
N GLY A 500 28.48 32.94 8.46
CA GLY A 500 27.00 32.92 8.40
C GLY A 500 26.37 34.11 7.64
N GLN A 501 27.13 35.06 7.11
CA GLN A 501 26.62 36.22 6.38
C GLN A 501 26.82 36.05 4.87
N LEU A 502 25.79 36.34 4.08
CA LEU A 502 25.89 36.37 2.62
C LEU A 502 26.86 37.50 2.19
N LYS A 503 27.97 37.15 1.54
CA LYS A 503 28.98 38.09 1.07
C LYS A 503 28.92 38.32 -0.43
N HIS A 504 28.49 37.33 -1.21
CA HIS A 504 28.47 37.43 -2.67
C HIS A 504 27.32 36.61 -3.26
N THR A 505 26.74 37.16 -4.32
CA THR A 505 25.80 36.45 -5.21
C THR A 505 26.24 36.68 -6.64
N GLN A 506 26.45 35.60 -7.39
CA GLN A 506 26.89 35.65 -8.79
C GLN A 506 25.92 34.84 -9.66
N THR A 507 25.38 35.49 -10.69
CA THR A 507 24.76 34.79 -11.81
C THR A 507 25.87 34.28 -12.72
N VAL A 508 25.97 32.96 -12.89
CA VAL A 508 27.09 32.35 -13.63
C VAL A 508 26.71 32.20 -15.10
N ALA A 509 27.35 32.96 -15.97
CA ALA A 509 27.01 33.00 -17.40
C ALA A 509 27.93 32.14 -18.30
N ASN A 510 29.03 31.65 -17.77
CA ASN A 510 30.02 30.82 -18.49
C ASN A 510 30.97 30.14 -17.49
N SER A 511 31.90 29.33 -17.98
CA SER A 511 32.89 28.60 -17.18
C SER A 511 34.10 29.47 -16.72
N ASN A 512 34.10 30.76 -17.00
CA ASN A 512 35.20 31.63 -16.60
C ASN A 512 35.21 31.83 -15.08
N THR A 513 36.40 31.99 -14.54
CA THR A 513 36.64 32.42 -13.17
C THR A 513 36.09 33.82 -12.93
N PHE A 514 35.37 34.04 -11.83
CA PHE A 514 34.88 35.34 -11.40
C PHE A 514 35.48 35.74 -10.06
N ARG A 515 35.57 37.06 -9.84
CA ARG A 515 36.14 37.65 -8.62
C ARG A 515 35.11 37.65 -7.48
N LEU A 516 35.61 37.37 -6.29
CA LEU A 516 34.86 37.49 -5.04
C LEU A 516 35.18 38.86 -4.37
N PRO A 517 34.29 39.39 -3.52
CA PRO A 517 34.51 40.63 -2.82
C PRO A 517 35.74 40.57 -1.91
N SER A 518 36.46 41.68 -1.83
CA SER A 518 37.55 41.87 -0.88
C SER A 518 37.09 42.68 0.34
N GLY A 519 37.98 42.82 1.34
CA GLY A 519 37.78 43.71 2.48
C GLY A 519 37.18 43.04 3.71
N TYR A 520 37.08 41.70 3.73
CA TYR A 520 36.74 40.93 4.92
C TYR A 520 37.70 39.76 5.10
N LYS A 521 37.72 39.19 6.31
CA LYS A 521 38.37 37.92 6.60
C LYS A 521 37.42 37.11 7.46
N ALA A 522 37.30 35.82 7.18
CA ALA A 522 36.41 34.90 7.88
C ALA A 522 37.10 33.56 8.14
N ASN A 523 36.58 32.83 9.10
CA ASN A 523 37.01 31.46 9.39
C ASN A 523 36.07 30.41 8.82
N GLU A 524 34.80 30.72 8.65
CA GLU A 524 33.78 29.77 8.13
C GLU A 524 33.27 30.24 6.77
N PHE A 525 33.21 29.31 5.82
CA PHE A 525 32.66 29.57 4.49
C PHE A 525 31.64 28.52 4.12
N GLU A 526 30.56 28.95 3.48
CA GLU A 526 29.55 28.09 2.91
C GLU A 526 29.24 28.52 1.49
N ILE A 527 29.01 27.55 0.61
CA ILE A 527 28.52 27.82 -0.74
C ILE A 527 27.08 27.34 -0.88
N GLU A 528 26.29 28.10 -1.62
CA GLU A 528 24.98 27.73 -2.06
C GLU A 528 24.91 27.83 -3.57
N LEU A 529 24.42 26.74 -4.19
CA LEU A 529 24.21 26.65 -5.63
C LEU A 529 22.70 26.49 -5.87
N SER A 530 22.17 27.24 -6.83
CA SER A 530 20.78 27.08 -7.24
C SER A 530 20.65 27.27 -8.75
N GLY A 531 19.71 26.56 -9.33
CA GLY A 531 19.50 26.58 -10.77
C GLY A 531 18.68 25.39 -11.26
N SER A 532 18.57 25.30 -12.57
CA SER A 532 17.87 24.21 -13.26
C SER A 532 18.74 23.56 -14.35
N VAL A 533 20.06 23.69 -14.24
CA VAL A 533 21.06 23.08 -15.14
C VAL A 533 22.04 22.25 -14.31
N PRO A 534 22.57 21.12 -14.85
CA PRO A 534 23.56 20.32 -14.14
C PRO A 534 24.85 21.11 -13.85
N ILE A 535 25.36 20.97 -12.60
CA ILE A 535 26.64 21.52 -12.16
C ILE A 535 27.61 20.36 -11.91
N ASN A 536 28.78 20.42 -12.55
CA ASN A 536 29.82 19.40 -12.48
C ASN A 536 30.84 19.70 -11.38
N GLU A 537 31.20 20.98 -11.22
CA GLU A 537 32.27 21.38 -10.33
C GLU A 537 32.07 22.81 -9.80
N VAL A 538 32.45 23.03 -8.56
CA VAL A 538 32.61 24.37 -7.99
C VAL A 538 33.94 24.48 -7.27
N CYS A 539 34.66 25.60 -7.52
CA CYS A 539 35.94 25.91 -6.89
C CYS A 539 35.90 27.29 -6.25
N VAL A 540 36.54 27.42 -5.10
CA VAL A 540 36.73 28.70 -4.39
C VAL A 540 38.15 28.75 -3.86
N TYR A 541 38.92 29.77 -4.25
CA TYR A 541 40.35 29.90 -3.91
C TYR A 541 40.75 31.32 -3.49
N GLU A 542 41.90 31.46 -2.80
CA GLU A 542 42.48 32.72 -2.40
C GLU A 542 43.17 33.45 -3.57
N SER A 543 43.61 32.75 -4.62
CA SER A 543 44.22 33.32 -5.81
C SER A 543 43.75 32.65 -7.10
N ALA A 544 43.82 33.36 -8.22
CA ALA A 544 43.48 32.82 -9.54
C ALA A 544 44.47 31.76 -10.05
N GLU A 545 45.70 31.77 -9.58
CA GLU A 545 46.77 30.84 -9.96
C GLU A 545 46.44 29.40 -9.45
N GLU A 546 45.73 29.28 -8.35
CA GLU A 546 45.34 27.99 -7.75
C GLU A 546 44.25 27.24 -8.54
N ILE A 547 43.51 27.91 -9.42
CA ILE A 547 42.49 27.29 -10.28
C ILE A 547 43.11 26.55 -11.47
N GLY A 548 44.31 26.92 -11.86
CA GLY A 548 45.05 26.35 -13.00
C GLY A 548 46.10 25.31 -12.63
N ALA A 549 46.30 25.09 -11.34
CA ALA A 549 47.19 24.08 -10.78
C ALA A 549 46.38 22.82 -10.37
#